data_7b4ea5d53d166e3d2ddb929ebac31d79
#
_entry.id   7b4ea5d53d166e3d2ddb929ebac31d79
#
_cell.length_a   1.000
_cell.length_b   1.000
_cell.length_c   1.000
_cell.angle_alpha   90.00
_cell.angle_beta   90.00
_cell.angle_gamma   90.00
#
_symmetry.space_group_name_H-M   'P 1'
#
loop_
_entity.id
_entity.type
_entity.pdbx_description
1 polymer ?
#
loop_
_entity_poly.entity_id
_entity_poly.type
_entity_poly.pdbx_seq_one_letter_code
_entity_poly.pdbx_strand_id
1 'polypeptide(L)'
;MRYAENPPKKYEDIVNVDFYAEQALPSLWEALRDVVLGWVEQGVTLFRVDNPHTKPLPFWEWLIAEVRGRHPQVIFLSEAFTRPAMMARLGKVGFSQSYTYFTWRNDKQELAEYFAELNQPPWRDCYRPNFFVNTPDINPWFLQRSGRPGFLIRAALATMGSGLWGMYSGFELCEAAALPGKEEYLDSEKYQLRPRDYQAPGNIVAEIARLNRIRRENPALQTHLGFQAYNAWNDRILYFGKRTADLANFVLVAVCLDPHEAQEAHFELPLWEFGLPDDASLQGEDLMNGHRWVWHGKVQWMRIEPWHLPFGIWRVRRVDA
;
A
#
# COMPACT_ATOMS: atom_id res chain seq x y z
N MET A 1 -9.91 4.80 15.56
CA MET A 1 -9.58 4.76 14.12
C MET A 1 -10.05 6.04 13.44
N ARG A 2 -9.16 6.78 12.80
CA ARG A 2 -9.51 8.06 12.15
C ARG A 2 -9.71 7.82 10.66
N TYR A 3 -10.96 7.91 10.19
CA TYR A 3 -11.32 7.71 8.77
C TYR A 3 -11.69 9.00 8.04
N ALA A 4 -11.80 10.13 8.75
CA ALA A 4 -12.09 11.43 8.19
C ALA A 4 -11.76 12.51 9.20
N GLU A 5 -11.45 13.71 8.72
CA GLU A 5 -11.30 14.86 9.60
C GLU A 5 -12.66 15.28 10.16
N ASN A 6 -12.66 15.70 11.42
CA ASN A 6 -13.85 16.26 12.08
C ASN A 6 -13.45 17.55 12.80
N PRO A 7 -13.94 18.72 12.38
CA PRO A 7 -14.84 18.94 11.25
C PRO A 7 -14.18 18.64 9.88
N PRO A 8 -14.97 18.39 8.83
CA PRO A 8 -14.43 18.22 7.47
C PRO A 8 -13.63 19.44 7.03
N LYS A 9 -12.50 19.21 6.36
CA LYS A 9 -11.69 20.30 5.80
C LYS A 9 -12.52 21.07 4.78
N LYS A 10 -12.55 22.39 4.90
CA LYS A 10 -13.14 23.30 3.90
C LYS A 10 -12.00 23.90 3.07
N TYR A 11 -12.20 23.92 1.78
CA TYR A 11 -11.32 24.59 0.83
C TYR A 11 -12.01 25.88 0.38
N GLU A 12 -11.39 27.02 0.65
CA GLU A 12 -11.94 28.34 0.31
C GLU A 12 -11.51 28.83 -1.08
N ASP A 13 -10.49 28.19 -1.63
CA ASP A 13 -9.86 28.46 -2.94
C ASP A 13 -10.40 27.57 -4.07
N ILE A 14 -11.37 26.70 -3.81
CA ILE A 14 -11.96 25.80 -4.77
C ILE A 14 -13.42 26.15 -5.02
N VAL A 15 -13.75 26.40 -6.29
CA VAL A 15 -15.14 26.59 -6.74
C VAL A 15 -15.77 25.20 -6.95
N ASN A 16 -16.89 24.96 -6.26
CA ASN A 16 -17.69 23.76 -6.50
C ASN A 16 -18.65 24.01 -7.65
N VAL A 17 -18.59 23.11 -8.64
CA VAL A 17 -19.50 23.10 -9.79
C VAL A 17 -20.80 22.41 -9.38
N ASP A 18 -21.94 22.99 -9.75
CA ASP A 18 -23.25 22.34 -9.58
C ASP A 18 -23.48 21.31 -10.70
N PHE A 19 -23.27 20.05 -10.36
CA PHE A 19 -23.39 18.92 -11.29
C PHE A 19 -24.83 18.62 -11.72
N TYR A 20 -25.82 19.21 -11.07
CA TYR A 20 -27.24 18.95 -11.29
C TYR A 20 -28.03 20.18 -11.75
N ALA A 21 -27.35 21.28 -12.06
CA ALA A 21 -27.98 22.45 -12.61
C ALA A 21 -28.68 22.11 -13.93
N GLU A 22 -30.02 22.30 -13.98
CA GLU A 22 -30.85 21.89 -15.14
C GLU A 22 -30.36 22.49 -16.45
N GLN A 23 -29.92 23.76 -16.44
CA GLN A 23 -29.40 24.47 -17.61
C GLN A 23 -28.05 23.96 -18.08
N ALA A 24 -27.32 23.20 -17.24
CA ALA A 24 -26.00 22.67 -17.53
C ALA A 24 -26.01 21.17 -17.88
N LEU A 25 -27.13 20.49 -17.72
CA LEU A 25 -27.28 19.09 -18.10
C LEU A 25 -27.83 18.94 -19.53
N PRO A 26 -27.28 18.02 -20.36
CA PRO A 26 -26.13 17.12 -20.09
C PRO A 26 -24.78 17.77 -20.40
N SER A 27 -24.74 18.98 -20.95
CA SER A 27 -23.55 19.61 -21.55
C SER A 27 -22.34 19.69 -20.62
N LEU A 28 -22.55 19.93 -19.31
CA LEU A 28 -21.47 19.94 -18.32
C LEU A 28 -20.77 18.59 -18.19
N TRP A 29 -21.57 17.52 -18.04
CA TRP A 29 -21.02 16.17 -17.91
C TRP A 29 -20.28 15.74 -19.18
N GLU A 30 -20.85 16.03 -20.34
CA GLU A 30 -20.22 15.75 -21.63
C GLU A 30 -18.90 16.52 -21.81
N ALA A 31 -18.85 17.81 -21.46
CA ALA A 31 -17.62 18.59 -21.50
C ALA A 31 -16.54 18.03 -20.58
N LEU A 32 -16.89 17.61 -19.37
CA LEU A 32 -15.94 16.99 -18.44
C LEU A 32 -15.43 15.62 -18.93
N ARG A 33 -16.29 14.82 -19.55
CA ARG A 33 -15.88 13.58 -20.24
C ARG A 33 -14.91 13.88 -21.35
N ASP A 34 -15.20 14.86 -22.17
CA ASP A 34 -14.41 15.21 -23.35
C ASP A 34 -13.03 15.75 -22.98
N VAL A 35 -12.90 16.41 -21.82
CA VAL A 35 -11.57 16.73 -21.23
C VAL A 35 -10.75 15.47 -20.96
N VAL A 36 -11.36 14.45 -20.36
CA VAL A 36 -10.66 13.17 -20.08
C VAL A 36 -10.30 12.47 -21.40
N LEU A 37 -11.25 12.40 -22.35
CA LEU A 37 -11.01 11.78 -23.65
C LEU A 37 -9.91 12.50 -24.44
N GLY A 38 -9.85 13.84 -24.40
CA GLY A 38 -8.79 14.61 -25.02
C GLY A 38 -7.40 14.24 -24.49
N TRP A 39 -7.26 13.97 -23.19
CA TRP A 39 -6.02 13.46 -22.62
C TRP A 39 -5.73 12.01 -23.03
N VAL A 40 -6.78 11.17 -23.13
CA VAL A 40 -6.61 9.80 -23.64
C VAL A 40 -6.09 9.80 -25.07
N GLU A 41 -6.58 10.70 -25.93
CA GLU A 41 -6.07 10.89 -27.31
C GLU A 41 -4.59 11.31 -27.34
N GLN A 42 -4.13 12.04 -26.31
CA GLN A 42 -2.71 12.36 -26.12
C GLN A 42 -1.87 11.22 -25.53
N GLY A 43 -2.48 10.05 -25.29
CA GLY A 43 -1.79 8.85 -24.78
C GLY A 43 -1.85 8.67 -23.26
N VAL A 44 -2.60 9.48 -22.52
CA VAL A 44 -2.79 9.29 -21.08
C VAL A 44 -3.75 8.14 -20.85
N THR A 45 -3.30 7.12 -20.12
CA THR A 45 -4.11 5.92 -19.81
C THR A 45 -4.36 5.72 -18.32
N LEU A 46 -3.78 6.57 -17.46
CA LEU A 46 -3.96 6.49 -16.01
C LEU A 46 -4.25 7.87 -15.45
N PHE A 47 -5.38 7.99 -14.74
CA PHE A 47 -5.84 9.23 -14.12
C PHE A 47 -5.91 9.07 -12.60
N ARG A 48 -5.18 9.89 -11.87
CA ARG A 48 -5.39 10.09 -10.44
C ARG A 48 -6.43 11.19 -10.27
N VAL A 49 -7.52 10.87 -9.60
CA VAL A 49 -8.63 11.80 -9.36
C VAL A 49 -8.54 12.32 -7.95
N ASP A 50 -8.38 13.62 -7.83
CA ASP A 50 -8.32 14.35 -6.57
C ASP A 50 -9.71 14.42 -5.93
N ASN A 51 -9.82 14.01 -4.66
CA ASN A 51 -11.01 14.12 -3.84
C ASN A 51 -12.33 13.73 -4.56
N PRO A 52 -12.42 12.56 -5.23
CA PRO A 52 -13.64 12.20 -5.98
C PRO A 52 -14.88 12.07 -5.10
N HIS A 53 -14.72 11.83 -3.80
CA HIS A 53 -15.82 11.76 -2.84
C HIS A 53 -16.55 13.09 -2.61
N THR A 54 -15.98 14.21 -3.08
CA THR A 54 -16.60 15.53 -3.04
C THR A 54 -17.50 15.82 -4.25
N LYS A 55 -17.57 14.92 -5.21
CA LYS A 55 -18.38 15.03 -6.43
C LYS A 55 -19.43 13.91 -6.46
N PRO A 56 -20.51 14.08 -7.24
CA PRO A 56 -21.59 13.08 -7.27
C PRO A 56 -21.12 11.71 -7.77
N LEU A 57 -21.45 10.66 -7.03
CA LEU A 57 -21.15 9.28 -7.44
C LEU A 57 -21.78 8.90 -8.81
N PRO A 58 -23.02 9.30 -9.14
CA PRO A 58 -23.59 9.03 -10.47
C PRO A 58 -22.79 9.64 -11.62
N PHE A 59 -22.18 10.81 -11.40
CA PHE A 59 -21.29 11.41 -12.39
C PHE A 59 -20.06 10.53 -12.64
N TRP A 60 -19.40 10.03 -11.58
CA TRP A 60 -18.25 9.14 -11.75
C TRP A 60 -18.62 7.81 -12.41
N GLU A 61 -19.73 7.22 -12.01
CA GLU A 61 -20.23 5.97 -12.62
C GLU A 61 -20.43 6.12 -14.12
N TRP A 62 -21.09 7.19 -14.53
CA TRP A 62 -21.31 7.52 -15.94
C TRP A 62 -20.01 7.84 -16.67
N LEU A 63 -19.17 8.75 -16.13
CA LEU A 63 -17.92 9.17 -16.80
C LEU A 63 -16.95 8.00 -17.01
N ILE A 64 -16.76 7.18 -15.98
CA ILE A 64 -15.86 6.02 -16.05
C ILE A 64 -16.41 5.00 -17.07
N ALA A 65 -17.72 4.76 -17.08
CA ALA A 65 -18.35 3.87 -18.05
C ALA A 65 -18.18 4.38 -19.49
N GLU A 66 -18.41 5.69 -19.73
CA GLU A 66 -18.25 6.33 -21.05
C GLU A 66 -16.80 6.23 -21.56
N VAL A 67 -15.84 6.56 -20.71
CA VAL A 67 -14.41 6.53 -21.09
C VAL A 67 -13.95 5.09 -21.33
N ARG A 68 -14.24 4.17 -20.40
CA ARG A 68 -13.80 2.78 -20.51
C ARG A 68 -14.57 1.97 -21.55
N GLY A 69 -15.79 2.36 -21.89
CA GLY A 69 -16.52 1.79 -23.01
C GLY A 69 -15.82 1.99 -24.35
N ARG A 70 -15.08 3.10 -24.49
CA ARG A 70 -14.30 3.43 -25.70
C ARG A 70 -12.82 3.01 -25.56
N HIS A 71 -12.27 3.12 -24.35
CA HIS A 71 -10.87 2.88 -24.03
C HIS A 71 -10.74 1.99 -22.78
N PRO A 72 -10.96 0.66 -22.90
CA PRO A 72 -11.02 -0.26 -21.76
C PRO A 72 -9.71 -0.35 -20.95
N GLN A 73 -8.59 0.06 -21.54
CA GLN A 73 -7.27 0.11 -20.89
C GLN A 73 -7.12 1.28 -19.91
N VAL A 74 -8.02 2.26 -19.90
CA VAL A 74 -7.92 3.43 -19.03
C VAL A 74 -8.21 3.05 -17.57
N ILE A 75 -7.36 3.55 -16.68
CA ILE A 75 -7.37 3.29 -15.25
C ILE A 75 -7.67 4.59 -14.49
N PHE A 76 -8.60 4.54 -13.54
CA PHE A 76 -8.89 5.64 -12.63
C PHE A 76 -8.49 5.28 -11.21
N LEU A 77 -7.66 6.11 -10.58
CA LEU A 77 -7.26 6.02 -9.19
C LEU A 77 -8.04 7.05 -8.37
N SER A 78 -8.68 6.63 -7.29
CA SER A 78 -9.36 7.56 -6.39
C SER A 78 -8.42 7.99 -5.25
N GLU A 79 -8.13 9.26 -5.18
CA GLU A 79 -7.51 9.84 -4.00
C GLU A 79 -8.64 10.31 -3.07
N ALA A 80 -9.02 9.45 -2.13
CA ALA A 80 -10.19 9.66 -1.31
C ALA A 80 -9.95 9.18 0.14
N PHE A 81 -9.61 10.10 1.01
CA PHE A 81 -9.50 9.84 2.44
C PHE A 81 -10.83 10.20 3.13
N THR A 82 -11.78 9.31 3.06
CA THR A 82 -13.14 9.50 3.51
C THR A 82 -13.65 8.31 4.32
N ARG A 83 -14.94 8.27 4.64
CA ARG A 83 -15.54 7.17 5.40
C ARG A 83 -15.50 5.86 4.61
N PRO A 84 -15.33 4.70 5.28
CA PRO A 84 -15.21 3.40 4.63
C PRO A 84 -16.32 3.10 3.62
N ALA A 85 -17.58 3.41 3.95
CA ALA A 85 -18.71 3.19 3.04
C ALA A 85 -18.58 3.98 1.72
N MET A 86 -18.06 5.22 1.79
CA MET A 86 -17.83 6.04 0.60
C MET A 86 -16.66 5.50 -0.22
N MET A 87 -15.56 5.08 0.43
CA MET A 87 -14.41 4.48 -0.24
C MET A 87 -14.81 3.20 -0.99
N ALA A 88 -15.59 2.31 -0.35
CA ALA A 88 -16.12 1.11 -0.98
C ALA A 88 -17.06 1.45 -2.16
N ARG A 89 -17.88 2.49 -2.02
CA ARG A 89 -18.77 2.93 -3.09
C ARG A 89 -18.02 3.47 -4.30
N LEU A 90 -16.92 4.21 -4.10
CA LEU A 90 -16.05 4.65 -5.20
C LEU A 90 -15.48 3.44 -5.98
N GLY A 91 -15.06 2.39 -5.28
CA GLY A 91 -14.67 1.14 -5.95
C GLY A 91 -15.79 0.54 -6.80
N LYS A 92 -17.04 0.57 -6.31
CA LYS A 92 -18.20 0.02 -7.03
C LYS A 92 -18.63 0.84 -8.26
N VAL A 93 -18.40 2.15 -8.25
CA VAL A 93 -18.74 3.01 -9.42
C VAL A 93 -17.68 2.99 -10.52
N GLY A 94 -16.59 2.23 -10.33
CA GLY A 94 -15.65 1.94 -11.41
C GLY A 94 -14.22 2.41 -11.21
N PHE A 95 -13.88 3.06 -10.08
CA PHE A 95 -12.49 3.35 -9.77
C PHE A 95 -11.70 2.04 -9.65
N SER A 96 -10.62 1.95 -10.41
CA SER A 96 -9.82 0.73 -10.50
C SER A 96 -9.01 0.46 -9.24
N GLN A 97 -8.60 1.52 -8.53
CA GLN A 97 -7.77 1.49 -7.35
C GLN A 97 -8.04 2.71 -6.48
N SER A 98 -7.69 2.63 -5.20
CA SER A 98 -7.85 3.74 -4.27
C SER A 98 -6.64 3.91 -3.36
N TYR A 99 -6.33 5.15 -3.04
CA TYR A 99 -5.51 5.49 -1.88
C TYR A 99 -6.18 4.96 -0.62
N THR A 100 -5.39 4.76 0.42
CA THR A 100 -5.84 4.04 1.61
C THR A 100 -5.37 4.69 2.90
N TYR A 101 -5.98 4.31 4.02
CA TYR A 101 -5.51 4.69 5.35
C TYR A 101 -4.26 3.92 5.81
N PHE A 102 -3.67 3.06 4.98
CA PHE A 102 -2.38 2.41 5.24
C PHE A 102 -1.33 3.41 5.70
N THR A 103 -1.27 4.57 5.07
CA THR A 103 -0.28 5.64 5.37
C THR A 103 -0.16 5.95 6.87
N TRP A 104 -1.24 5.83 7.64
CA TRP A 104 -1.30 6.14 9.07
C TRP A 104 -1.41 4.94 10.00
N ARG A 105 -1.31 3.71 9.50
CA ARG A 105 -1.29 2.50 10.31
C ARG A 105 0.14 2.12 10.60
N ASN A 106 0.55 2.15 11.87
CA ASN A 106 1.96 1.96 12.26
C ASN A 106 2.18 0.90 13.35
N ASP A 107 1.16 0.53 14.12
CA ASP A 107 1.28 -0.53 15.10
C ASP A 107 0.80 -1.89 14.57
N LYS A 108 1.18 -2.97 15.27
CA LYS A 108 0.90 -4.35 14.89
C LYS A 108 -0.59 -4.63 14.78
N GLN A 109 -1.37 -4.18 15.75
CA GLN A 109 -2.79 -4.45 15.78
C GLN A 109 -3.52 -3.73 14.64
N GLU A 110 -3.28 -2.41 14.49
CA GLU A 110 -3.89 -1.61 13.42
C GLU A 110 -3.58 -2.16 12.02
N LEU A 111 -2.32 -2.57 11.79
CA LEU A 111 -1.90 -3.13 10.51
C LEU A 111 -2.55 -4.48 10.24
N ALA A 112 -2.53 -5.39 11.23
CA ALA A 112 -3.12 -6.72 11.09
C ALA A 112 -4.63 -6.64 10.86
N GLU A 113 -5.34 -5.83 11.64
CA GLU A 113 -6.78 -5.60 11.50
C GLU A 113 -7.11 -4.99 10.13
N TYR A 114 -6.35 -3.97 9.70
CA TYR A 114 -6.60 -3.31 8.43
C TYR A 114 -6.35 -4.23 7.24
N PHE A 115 -5.26 -5.01 7.24
CA PHE A 115 -4.99 -5.98 6.19
C PHE A 115 -6.05 -7.09 6.16
N ALA A 116 -6.49 -7.57 7.34
CA ALA A 116 -7.57 -8.55 7.43
C ALA A 116 -8.90 -7.98 6.93
N GLU A 117 -9.25 -6.74 7.28
CA GLU A 117 -10.45 -6.05 6.79
C GLU A 117 -10.48 -6.02 5.26
N LEU A 118 -9.38 -5.62 4.62
CA LEU A 118 -9.27 -5.56 3.16
C LEU A 118 -9.42 -6.93 2.47
N ASN A 119 -9.23 -8.02 3.20
CA ASN A 119 -9.40 -9.39 2.73
C ASN A 119 -10.83 -9.94 2.93
N GLN A 120 -11.75 -9.16 3.52
CA GLN A 120 -13.14 -9.55 3.78
C GLN A 120 -14.11 -8.77 2.87
N PRO A 121 -15.32 -9.32 2.61
CA PRO A 121 -16.39 -8.57 1.97
C PRO A 121 -16.78 -7.32 2.79
N PRO A 122 -17.14 -6.21 2.15
CA PRO A 122 -17.22 -6.02 0.70
C PRO A 122 -15.88 -5.60 0.04
N TRP A 123 -14.82 -5.38 0.84
CA TRP A 123 -13.56 -4.81 0.36
C TRP A 123 -12.88 -5.69 -0.69
N ARG A 124 -12.74 -6.99 -0.41
CA ARG A 124 -12.08 -7.93 -1.32
C ARG A 124 -12.75 -7.99 -2.71
N ASP A 125 -14.04 -7.66 -2.78
CA ASP A 125 -14.84 -7.85 -3.99
C ASP A 125 -14.82 -6.62 -4.91
N CYS A 126 -14.70 -5.41 -4.34
CA CYS A 126 -14.84 -4.17 -5.10
C CYS A 126 -13.73 -3.14 -4.89
N TYR A 127 -12.76 -3.41 -4.01
CA TYR A 127 -11.76 -2.42 -3.63
C TYR A 127 -10.35 -2.95 -3.87
N ARG A 128 -9.52 -2.19 -4.57
CA ARG A 128 -8.10 -2.50 -4.78
C ARG A 128 -7.26 -1.42 -4.12
N PRO A 129 -6.67 -1.74 -2.96
CA PRO A 129 -5.89 -0.78 -2.19
C PRO A 129 -4.57 -0.47 -2.89
N ASN A 130 -4.24 0.80 -2.98
CA ASN A 130 -2.92 1.30 -3.32
C ASN A 130 -2.26 1.81 -2.04
N PHE A 131 -1.21 1.14 -1.59
CA PHE A 131 -0.53 1.48 -0.35
C PHE A 131 0.51 2.57 -0.60
N PHE A 132 0.10 3.82 -0.48
CA PHE A 132 1.03 4.94 -0.49
C PHE A 132 1.75 5.06 0.85
N VAL A 133 3.08 5.10 0.78
CA VAL A 133 3.93 5.32 1.97
C VAL A 133 4.01 6.79 2.34
N ASN A 134 3.91 7.66 1.37
CA ASN A 134 3.80 9.12 1.44
C ASN A 134 3.14 9.64 0.16
N THR A 135 2.75 10.91 0.14
CA THR A 135 2.22 11.59 -1.07
C THR A 135 2.83 12.98 -1.19
N PRO A 136 2.64 13.70 -2.30
CA PRO A 136 3.05 15.12 -2.38
C PRO A 136 2.47 15.99 -1.27
N ASP A 137 1.29 15.61 -0.72
CA ASP A 137 0.58 16.34 0.32
C ASP A 137 0.79 15.79 1.72
N ILE A 138 1.37 14.59 1.85
CA ILE A 138 1.42 13.86 3.12
C ILE A 138 2.83 13.35 3.37
N ASN A 139 3.45 13.93 4.41
CA ASN A 139 4.67 13.43 5.05
C ASN A 139 4.30 12.87 6.43
N PRO A 140 4.04 11.57 6.58
CA PRO A 140 3.52 10.99 7.81
C PRO A 140 4.45 11.19 8.99
N TRP A 141 3.89 11.41 10.19
CA TRP A 141 4.66 11.56 11.43
C TRP A 141 5.67 10.43 11.67
N PHE A 142 5.31 9.22 11.26
CA PHE A 142 6.21 8.08 11.39
C PHE A 142 7.51 8.29 10.59
N LEU A 143 7.41 8.72 9.34
CA LEU A 143 8.59 8.96 8.48
C LEU A 143 9.43 10.13 8.97
N GLN A 144 8.82 11.16 9.56
CA GLN A 144 9.53 12.33 10.07
C GLN A 144 10.48 12.00 11.23
N ARG A 145 10.26 10.88 11.95
CA ARG A 145 10.95 10.56 13.21
C ARG A 145 11.69 9.24 13.21
N SER A 146 11.55 8.43 12.19
CA SER A 146 12.00 7.03 12.18
C SER A 146 13.34 6.81 11.46
N GLY A 147 13.86 7.82 10.78
CA GLY A 147 15.08 7.68 9.99
C GLY A 147 14.99 6.60 8.91
N ARG A 148 16.12 6.23 8.32
CA ARG A 148 16.19 5.22 7.25
C ARG A 148 15.47 3.90 7.57
N PRO A 149 15.54 3.34 8.79
CA PRO A 149 14.78 2.13 9.11
C PRO A 149 13.29 2.28 8.93
N GLY A 150 12.69 3.42 9.28
CA GLY A 150 11.26 3.65 9.11
C GLY A 150 10.83 3.69 7.66
N PHE A 151 11.64 4.23 6.76
CA PHE A 151 11.37 4.19 5.32
C PHE A 151 11.41 2.76 4.80
N LEU A 152 12.35 1.94 5.25
CA LEU A 152 12.42 0.52 4.92
C LEU A 152 11.23 -0.27 5.47
N ILE A 153 10.80 -0.01 6.71
CA ILE A 153 9.61 -0.61 7.31
C ILE A 153 8.38 -0.34 6.44
N ARG A 154 8.17 0.93 6.07
CA ARG A 154 7.02 1.33 5.27
C ARG A 154 7.07 0.73 3.86
N ALA A 155 8.26 0.72 3.23
CA ALA A 155 8.44 0.08 1.93
C ALA A 155 8.10 -1.42 1.97
N ALA A 156 8.59 -2.15 2.98
CA ALA A 156 8.31 -3.58 3.13
C ALA A 156 6.81 -3.84 3.37
N LEU A 157 6.18 -3.11 4.28
CA LEU A 157 4.74 -3.25 4.57
C LEU A 157 3.89 -2.97 3.33
N ALA A 158 4.20 -1.91 2.58
CA ALA A 158 3.45 -1.54 1.39
C ALA A 158 3.61 -2.58 0.27
N THR A 159 4.85 -2.97 0.01
CA THR A 159 5.18 -3.90 -1.10
C THR A 159 4.74 -5.32 -0.83
N MET A 160 4.75 -5.78 0.41
CA MET A 160 4.36 -7.15 0.78
C MET A 160 2.87 -7.25 1.14
N GLY A 161 2.25 -6.17 1.61
CA GLY A 161 0.85 -6.17 2.03
C GLY A 161 -0.16 -5.97 0.89
N SER A 162 0.24 -5.29 -0.19
CA SER A 162 -0.65 -4.96 -1.31
C SER A 162 -0.04 -5.28 -2.67
N GLY A 163 -0.90 -5.61 -3.63
CA GLY A 163 -0.53 -5.75 -5.04
C GLY A 163 -0.08 -4.42 -5.67
N LEU A 164 -0.49 -3.30 -5.07
CA LEU A 164 -0.16 -1.96 -5.53
C LEU A 164 0.37 -1.11 -4.38
N TRP A 165 1.40 -0.36 -4.66
CA TRP A 165 1.93 0.61 -3.73
C TRP A 165 2.46 1.84 -4.48
N GLY A 166 2.54 2.96 -3.78
CA GLY A 166 3.05 4.20 -4.32
C GLY A 166 3.97 4.92 -3.33
N MET A 167 4.89 5.69 -3.86
CA MET A 167 5.73 6.60 -3.12
C MET A 167 5.85 7.93 -3.85
N TYR A 168 5.99 9.01 -3.12
CA TYR A 168 6.36 10.31 -3.64
C TYR A 168 7.89 10.40 -3.74
N SER A 169 8.39 11.06 -4.80
CA SER A 169 9.82 11.26 -5.05
C SER A 169 10.53 11.86 -3.83
N GLY A 170 11.68 11.27 -3.47
CA GLY A 170 12.44 11.60 -2.28
C GLY A 170 12.25 10.58 -1.15
N PHE A 171 11.23 9.73 -1.20
CA PHE A 171 11.08 8.61 -0.27
C PHE A 171 12.28 7.66 -0.34
N GLU A 172 12.73 7.33 -1.54
CA GLU A 172 13.91 6.50 -1.80
C GLU A 172 15.22 7.10 -1.29
N LEU A 173 15.23 8.40 -1.00
CA LEU A 173 16.34 9.13 -0.38
C LEU A 173 16.13 9.38 1.12
N CYS A 174 15.06 8.85 1.69
CA CYS A 174 14.66 9.06 3.08
C CYS A 174 14.43 10.55 3.42
N GLU A 175 13.93 11.33 2.47
CA GLU A 175 13.55 12.74 2.70
C GLU A 175 12.40 12.81 3.72
N ALA A 176 12.64 13.43 4.86
CA ALA A 176 11.71 13.50 5.99
C ALA A 176 11.44 14.93 6.47
N ALA A 177 12.11 15.93 5.91
CA ALA A 177 11.96 17.32 6.36
C ALA A 177 10.50 17.78 6.23
N ALA A 178 9.93 18.29 7.31
CA ALA A 178 8.52 18.63 7.41
C ALA A 178 8.32 20.08 7.87
N LEU A 179 7.16 20.63 7.55
CA LEU A 179 6.69 21.87 8.17
C LEU A 179 6.45 21.61 9.68
N PRO A 180 6.85 22.52 10.56
CA PRO A 180 6.69 22.34 12.00
C PRO A 180 5.24 22.05 12.38
N GLY A 181 5.01 20.93 13.08
CA GLY A 181 3.69 20.54 13.58
C GLY A 181 2.71 20.04 12.52
N LYS A 182 3.16 19.72 11.30
CA LYS A 182 2.32 19.26 10.20
C LYS A 182 2.83 17.97 9.56
N GLU A 183 1.94 17.22 8.95
CA GLU A 183 2.26 16.10 8.06
C GLU A 183 2.44 16.58 6.61
N GLU A 184 3.18 17.67 6.43
CA GLU A 184 3.48 18.28 5.13
C GLU A 184 4.99 18.40 4.97
N TYR A 185 5.50 18.24 3.75
CA TYR A 185 6.93 18.42 3.48
C TYR A 185 7.34 19.89 3.60
N LEU A 186 8.54 20.11 4.13
CA LEU A 186 9.18 21.43 4.10
C LEU A 186 9.49 21.80 2.65
N ASP A 187 9.22 23.05 2.29
CA ASP A 187 9.43 23.56 0.94
C ASP A 187 8.75 22.69 -0.14
N SER A 188 7.50 22.26 0.16
CA SER A 188 6.73 21.33 -0.67
C SER A 188 6.14 21.98 -1.93
N GLU A 189 6.84 22.93 -2.55
CA GLU A 189 6.41 23.47 -3.85
C GLU A 189 6.42 22.36 -4.90
N LYS A 190 5.25 21.86 -5.23
CA LYS A 190 5.05 20.70 -6.09
C LYS A 190 5.50 20.92 -7.53
N TYR A 191 5.57 22.17 -7.95
CA TYR A 191 5.95 22.56 -9.31
C TYR A 191 7.43 22.95 -9.40
N GLN A 192 8.14 23.00 -8.29
CA GLN A 192 9.56 23.33 -8.26
C GLN A 192 10.39 22.16 -8.79
N LEU A 193 11.32 22.46 -9.69
CA LEU A 193 12.32 21.50 -10.13
C LEU A 193 13.29 21.23 -8.98
N ARG A 194 13.36 19.99 -8.55
CA ARG A 194 14.30 19.53 -7.51
C ARG A 194 15.25 18.49 -8.09
N PRO A 195 16.52 18.85 -8.32
CA PRO A 195 17.54 17.86 -8.64
C PRO A 195 17.77 16.98 -7.41
N ARG A 196 17.78 15.66 -7.59
CA ARG A 196 18.05 14.67 -6.55
C ARG A 196 19.20 13.79 -6.96
N ASP A 197 20.12 13.56 -6.02
CA ASP A 197 21.18 12.56 -6.18
C ASP A 197 20.70 11.21 -5.66
N TYR A 198 20.26 10.34 -6.56
CA TYR A 198 19.80 9.00 -6.23
C TYR A 198 20.91 8.04 -5.78
N GLN A 199 22.17 8.50 -5.81
CA GLN A 199 23.32 7.75 -5.29
C GLN A 199 23.79 8.30 -3.93
N ALA A 200 23.13 9.32 -3.39
CA ALA A 200 23.45 9.87 -2.07
C ALA A 200 23.53 8.77 -1.00
N PRO A 201 24.52 8.81 -0.09
CA PRO A 201 24.63 7.84 0.98
C PRO A 201 23.37 7.77 1.84
N GLY A 202 22.98 6.56 2.26
CA GLY A 202 21.79 6.34 3.10
C GLY A 202 20.48 6.20 2.33
N ASN A 203 20.50 6.29 0.99
CA ASN A 203 19.32 5.97 0.18
C ASN A 203 18.87 4.50 0.35
N ILE A 204 17.65 4.19 -0.11
CA ILE A 204 17.06 2.84 -0.09
C ILE A 204 16.66 2.37 -1.49
N VAL A 205 17.27 2.92 -2.52
CA VAL A 205 16.96 2.61 -3.93
C VAL A 205 17.16 1.12 -4.23
N ALA A 206 18.26 0.53 -3.74
CA ALA A 206 18.57 -0.88 -3.97
C ALA A 206 17.56 -1.80 -3.29
N GLU A 207 17.16 -1.49 -2.06
CA GLU A 207 16.17 -2.25 -1.30
C GLU A 207 14.78 -2.16 -1.97
N ILE A 208 14.35 -0.98 -2.42
CA ILE A 208 13.10 -0.80 -3.17
C ILE A 208 13.13 -1.60 -4.48
N ALA A 209 14.24 -1.55 -5.21
CA ALA A 209 14.40 -2.32 -6.45
C ALA A 209 14.29 -3.84 -6.16
N ARG A 210 14.88 -4.32 -5.06
CA ARG A 210 14.77 -5.72 -4.64
C ARG A 210 13.35 -6.09 -4.24
N LEU A 211 12.69 -5.28 -3.40
CA LEU A 211 11.30 -5.49 -3.01
C LEU A 211 10.36 -5.56 -4.22
N ASN A 212 10.53 -4.67 -5.19
CA ASN A 212 9.75 -4.69 -6.43
C ASN A 212 10.02 -5.94 -7.29
N ARG A 213 11.24 -6.44 -7.31
CA ARG A 213 11.57 -7.71 -7.97
C ARG A 213 10.90 -8.88 -7.28
N ILE A 214 10.99 -8.96 -5.95
CA ILE A 214 10.32 -9.99 -5.13
C ILE A 214 8.82 -10.02 -5.44
N ARG A 215 8.15 -8.86 -5.48
CA ARG A 215 6.72 -8.78 -5.84
C ARG A 215 6.41 -9.38 -7.22
N ARG A 216 7.20 -9.05 -8.23
CA ARG A 216 7.00 -9.54 -9.60
C ARG A 216 7.23 -11.04 -9.73
N GLU A 217 8.16 -11.59 -8.97
CA GLU A 217 8.54 -13.00 -9.00
C GLU A 217 7.64 -13.90 -8.14
N ASN A 218 6.77 -13.32 -7.28
CA ASN A 218 5.91 -14.07 -6.37
C ASN A 218 4.43 -13.71 -6.60
N PRO A 219 3.66 -14.57 -7.27
CA PRO A 219 2.24 -14.34 -7.53
C PRO A 219 1.41 -14.00 -6.29
N ALA A 220 1.72 -14.59 -5.14
CA ALA A 220 1.05 -14.30 -3.87
C ALA A 220 1.15 -12.82 -3.45
N LEU A 221 2.16 -12.09 -3.92
CA LEU A 221 2.40 -10.68 -3.60
C LEU A 221 1.81 -9.70 -4.63
N GLN A 222 1.20 -10.19 -5.71
CA GLN A 222 0.66 -9.35 -6.79
C GLN A 222 -0.78 -8.89 -6.52
N THR A 223 -1.34 -9.23 -5.38
CA THR A 223 -2.66 -8.81 -4.92
C THR A 223 -2.63 -8.48 -3.44
N HIS A 224 -3.60 -7.74 -2.93
CA HIS A 224 -3.78 -7.55 -1.48
C HIS A 224 -4.42 -8.76 -0.81
N LEU A 225 -5.03 -9.66 -1.59
CA LEU A 225 -5.69 -10.87 -1.09
C LEU A 225 -4.68 -11.94 -0.63
N GLY A 226 -5.17 -12.94 0.10
CA GLY A 226 -4.35 -14.04 0.61
C GLY A 226 -3.51 -13.68 1.83
N PHE A 227 -3.82 -12.58 2.51
CA PHE A 227 -3.20 -12.20 3.77
C PHE A 227 -3.69 -13.08 4.92
N GLN A 228 -2.75 -13.53 5.75
CA GLN A 228 -3.01 -14.18 7.02
C GLN A 228 -1.98 -13.75 8.05
N ALA A 229 -2.43 -13.16 9.15
CA ALA A 229 -1.54 -12.89 10.29
C ALA A 229 -1.23 -14.20 11.03
N TYR A 230 0.02 -14.36 11.44
CA TYR A 230 0.51 -15.50 12.24
C TYR A 230 1.12 -15.02 13.54
N ASN A 231 1.34 -15.95 14.46
CA ASN A 231 1.87 -15.64 15.79
C ASN A 231 3.38 -15.33 15.74
N ALA A 232 3.71 -14.14 16.27
CA ALA A 232 5.04 -13.81 16.78
C ALA A 232 4.83 -13.11 18.13
N TRP A 233 5.46 -13.66 19.17
CA TRP A 233 5.24 -13.20 20.56
C TRP A 233 6.07 -11.95 20.89
N ASN A 234 5.81 -10.91 20.12
CA ASN A 234 6.34 -9.56 20.33
C ASN A 234 5.42 -8.56 19.62
N ASP A 235 4.94 -7.55 20.33
CA ASP A 235 4.02 -6.54 19.78
C ASP A 235 4.70 -5.55 18.82
N ARG A 236 6.03 -5.54 18.77
CA ARG A 236 6.81 -4.75 17.83
C ARG A 236 7.17 -5.50 16.55
N ILE A 237 6.72 -6.75 16.38
CA ILE A 237 6.94 -7.53 15.17
C ILE A 237 5.59 -7.92 14.57
N LEU A 238 5.28 -7.41 13.39
CA LEU A 238 4.18 -7.89 12.57
C LEU A 238 4.67 -9.07 11.74
N TYR A 239 4.02 -10.24 11.93
CA TYR A 239 4.34 -11.46 11.20
C TYR A 239 3.12 -11.96 10.47
N PHE A 240 3.23 -12.17 9.16
CA PHE A 240 2.12 -12.60 8.31
C PHE A 240 2.61 -13.42 7.12
N GLY A 241 1.67 -14.11 6.48
CA GLY A 241 1.87 -14.79 5.22
C GLY A 241 0.98 -14.26 4.11
N LYS A 242 1.48 -14.41 2.89
CA LYS A 242 0.75 -14.23 1.64
C LYS A 242 0.89 -15.50 0.82
N ARG A 243 -0.22 -16.05 0.35
CA ARG A 243 -0.19 -17.31 -0.38
C ARG A 243 -1.17 -17.35 -1.55
N THR A 244 -0.83 -18.12 -2.56
CA THR A 244 -1.78 -18.54 -3.59
C THR A 244 -2.71 -19.63 -3.05
N ALA A 245 -3.89 -19.79 -3.65
CA ALA A 245 -4.88 -20.75 -3.18
C ALA A 245 -4.38 -22.22 -3.23
N ASP A 246 -3.53 -22.52 -4.19
CA ASP A 246 -2.89 -23.83 -4.42
C ASP A 246 -1.62 -24.05 -3.59
N LEU A 247 -1.21 -23.07 -2.78
CA LEU A 247 0.04 -23.06 -2.00
C LEU A 247 1.33 -23.16 -2.86
N ALA A 248 1.23 -23.03 -4.18
CA ALA A 248 2.39 -23.08 -5.06
C ALA A 248 3.37 -21.92 -4.81
N ASN A 249 2.85 -20.80 -4.29
CA ASN A 249 3.66 -19.67 -3.86
C ASN A 249 3.19 -19.23 -2.47
N PHE A 250 4.06 -19.36 -1.50
CA PHE A 250 3.80 -18.94 -0.12
C PHE A 250 5.00 -18.13 0.40
N VAL A 251 4.73 -16.88 0.76
CA VAL A 251 5.71 -15.94 1.29
C VAL A 251 5.35 -15.57 2.70
N LEU A 252 6.26 -15.78 3.64
CA LEU A 252 6.20 -15.29 5.01
C LEU A 252 6.96 -13.97 5.12
N VAL A 253 6.41 -13.04 5.89
CA VAL A 253 6.96 -11.71 6.08
C VAL A 253 6.95 -11.37 7.56
N ALA A 254 8.09 -11.01 8.11
CA ALA A 254 8.21 -10.45 9.45
C ALA A 254 8.76 -9.04 9.36
N VAL A 255 8.08 -8.07 9.97
CA VAL A 255 8.52 -6.66 9.97
C VAL A 255 8.66 -6.18 11.41
N CYS A 256 9.86 -5.74 11.76
CA CYS A 256 10.10 -4.99 12.99
C CYS A 256 9.47 -3.60 12.83
N LEU A 257 8.51 -3.26 13.66
CA LEU A 257 7.80 -1.98 13.62
C LEU A 257 8.51 -0.88 14.43
N ASP A 258 9.54 -1.26 15.18
CA ASP A 258 10.39 -0.33 15.91
C ASP A 258 11.58 0.08 15.04
N PRO A 259 11.69 1.35 14.64
CA PRO A 259 12.80 1.80 13.81
C PRO A 259 14.10 2.03 14.59
N HIS A 260 14.08 1.97 15.93
CA HIS A 260 15.18 2.40 16.79
C HIS A 260 15.83 1.25 17.57
N GLU A 261 15.05 0.20 17.91
CA GLU A 261 15.52 -0.89 18.75
C GLU A 261 15.41 -2.24 18.06
N ALA A 262 16.41 -3.11 18.27
CA ALA A 262 16.33 -4.49 17.83
C ALA A 262 15.22 -5.23 18.57
N GLN A 263 14.51 -6.06 17.86
CA GLN A 263 13.41 -6.84 18.41
C GLN A 263 13.64 -8.33 18.20
N GLU A 264 13.28 -9.11 19.20
CA GLU A 264 13.37 -10.57 19.20
C GLU A 264 11.99 -11.17 19.39
N ALA A 265 11.72 -12.29 18.75
CA ALA A 265 10.49 -13.03 18.97
C ALA A 265 10.68 -14.53 18.72
N HIS A 266 9.97 -15.34 19.51
CA HIS A 266 9.56 -16.63 19.00
C HIS A 266 8.37 -16.46 18.06
N PHE A 267 8.29 -17.29 17.03
CA PHE A 267 7.22 -17.25 16.05
C PHE A 267 6.82 -18.66 15.59
N GLU A 268 5.61 -18.81 15.08
CA GLU A 268 5.11 -20.08 14.60
C GLU A 268 5.23 -20.19 13.09
N LEU A 269 5.89 -21.26 12.62
CA LEU A 269 5.77 -21.66 11.22
C LEU A 269 4.36 -22.20 10.97
N PRO A 270 3.67 -21.77 9.92
CA PRO A 270 2.31 -22.21 9.63
C PRO A 270 2.28 -23.59 8.96
N LEU A 271 2.80 -24.62 9.65
CA LEU A 271 2.87 -26.01 9.18
C LEU A 271 1.49 -26.57 8.84
N TRP A 272 0.46 -26.14 9.59
CA TRP A 272 -0.94 -26.54 9.36
C TRP A 272 -1.49 -26.10 8.01
N GLU A 273 -1.00 -25.00 7.44
CA GLU A 273 -1.39 -24.56 6.10
C GLU A 273 -0.97 -25.56 5.03
N PHE A 274 0.11 -26.29 5.30
CA PHE A 274 0.60 -27.37 4.44
C PHE A 274 0.04 -28.74 4.84
N GLY A 275 -0.83 -28.83 5.86
CA GLY A 275 -1.30 -30.11 6.40
C GLY A 275 -0.18 -30.94 7.03
N LEU A 276 0.82 -30.28 7.62
CA LEU A 276 1.97 -30.91 8.27
C LEU A 276 1.83 -30.91 9.79
N PRO A 277 2.36 -31.93 10.49
CA PRO A 277 2.39 -31.96 11.95
C PRO A 277 3.39 -30.95 12.52
N ASP A 278 3.27 -30.64 13.82
CA ASP A 278 4.05 -29.58 14.49
C ASP A 278 5.57 -29.85 14.57
N ASP A 279 6.00 -31.08 14.39
CA ASP A 279 7.41 -31.51 14.34
C ASP A 279 7.99 -31.59 12.92
N ALA A 280 7.19 -31.28 11.90
CA ALA A 280 7.62 -31.31 10.50
C ALA A 280 8.59 -30.17 10.18
N SER A 281 9.10 -30.20 8.96
CA SER A 281 10.08 -29.24 8.46
C SER A 281 9.55 -28.47 7.27
N LEU A 282 9.96 -27.21 7.14
CA LEU A 282 9.75 -26.39 5.95
C LEU A 282 11.10 -25.85 5.42
N GLN A 283 11.26 -25.86 4.13
CA GLN A 283 12.34 -25.13 3.47
C GLN A 283 12.01 -23.65 3.41
N GLY A 284 12.94 -22.82 3.89
CA GLY A 284 12.91 -21.37 3.78
C GLY A 284 13.94 -20.86 2.79
N GLU A 285 13.58 -19.83 2.05
CA GLU A 285 14.49 -19.06 1.18
C GLU A 285 14.33 -17.59 1.46
N ASP A 286 15.38 -16.94 1.95
CA ASP A 286 15.40 -15.48 2.13
C ASP A 286 15.41 -14.79 0.77
N LEU A 287 14.34 -14.07 0.47
CA LEU A 287 14.17 -13.41 -0.82
C LEU A 287 15.02 -12.12 -0.96
N MET A 288 15.56 -11.59 0.14
CA MET A 288 16.44 -10.43 0.09
C MET A 288 17.86 -10.81 -0.32
N ASN A 289 18.38 -11.93 0.17
CA ASN A 289 19.78 -12.35 -0.05
C ASN A 289 19.96 -13.71 -0.73
N GLY A 290 18.88 -14.49 -0.88
CA GLY A 290 18.91 -15.80 -1.57
C GLY A 290 19.37 -16.96 -0.72
N HIS A 291 19.65 -16.79 0.56
CA HIS A 291 20.02 -17.87 1.46
C HIS A 291 18.89 -18.84 1.64
N ARG A 292 19.20 -20.14 1.75
CA ARG A 292 18.24 -21.22 1.94
C ARG A 292 18.63 -22.05 3.14
N TRP A 293 17.59 -22.50 3.88
CA TRP A 293 17.74 -23.39 5.02
C TRP A 293 16.49 -24.22 5.25
N VAL A 294 16.54 -25.11 6.20
CA VAL A 294 15.39 -25.91 6.65
C VAL A 294 15.10 -25.53 8.09
N TRP A 295 13.87 -25.15 8.35
CA TRP A 295 13.34 -25.04 9.70
C TRP A 295 12.79 -26.39 10.15
N HIS A 296 13.02 -26.74 11.41
CA HIS A 296 12.52 -27.96 12.03
C HIS A 296 11.59 -27.60 13.19
N GLY A 297 10.37 -28.13 13.16
CA GLY A 297 9.34 -27.87 14.16
C GLY A 297 8.66 -26.52 14.02
N LYS A 298 7.54 -26.40 14.72
CA LYS A 298 6.63 -25.26 14.57
C LYS A 298 7.18 -23.95 15.12
N VAL A 299 7.81 -23.99 16.30
CA VAL A 299 8.27 -22.78 16.99
C VAL A 299 9.71 -22.49 16.61
N GLN A 300 9.92 -21.29 16.11
CA GLN A 300 11.21 -20.77 15.71
C GLN A 300 11.54 -19.48 16.47
N TRP A 301 12.76 -18.97 16.32
CA TRP A 301 13.19 -17.71 16.91
C TRP A 301 13.76 -16.80 15.82
N MET A 302 13.52 -15.49 15.97
CA MET A 302 14.12 -14.46 15.12
C MET A 302 14.62 -13.27 15.95
N ARG A 303 15.63 -12.59 15.43
CA ARG A 303 16.06 -11.27 15.85
C ARG A 303 16.15 -10.38 14.62
N ILE A 304 15.54 -9.19 14.69
CA ILE A 304 15.54 -8.20 13.62
C ILE A 304 16.18 -6.93 14.14
N GLU A 305 17.23 -6.48 13.46
CA GLU A 305 17.98 -5.27 13.77
C GLU A 305 17.65 -4.19 12.74
N PRO A 306 16.87 -3.14 13.11
CA PRO A 306 16.32 -2.20 12.16
C PRO A 306 17.37 -1.39 11.39
N TRP A 307 18.53 -1.16 11.95
CA TRP A 307 19.64 -0.47 11.28
C TRP A 307 20.31 -1.28 10.16
N HIS A 308 20.17 -2.60 10.16
CA HIS A 308 20.57 -3.46 9.05
C HIS A 308 19.43 -3.59 8.05
N LEU A 309 18.41 -4.38 8.40
CA LEU A 309 17.21 -4.60 7.61
C LEU A 309 16.04 -4.87 8.55
N PRO A 310 15.02 -3.97 8.63
CA PRO A 310 13.92 -4.09 9.60
C PRO A 310 12.90 -5.19 9.27
N PHE A 311 13.20 -6.10 8.37
CA PHE A 311 12.27 -7.15 7.96
C PHE A 311 12.98 -8.40 7.45
N GLY A 312 12.28 -9.53 7.52
CA GLY A 312 12.59 -10.77 6.80
C GLY A 312 11.47 -11.12 5.83
N ILE A 313 11.81 -11.60 4.64
CA ILE A 313 10.86 -12.04 3.61
C ILE A 313 11.31 -13.39 3.12
N TRP A 314 10.50 -14.43 3.38
CA TRP A 314 10.89 -15.79 3.14
C TRP A 314 9.86 -16.53 2.26
N ARG A 315 10.31 -17.08 1.15
CA ARG A 315 9.52 -18.06 0.42
C ARG A 315 9.64 -19.41 1.10
N VAL A 316 8.50 -20.02 1.39
CA VAL A 316 8.44 -21.29 2.09
C VAL A 316 7.80 -22.37 1.23
N ARG A 317 8.28 -23.60 1.39
CA ARG A 317 7.75 -24.78 0.73
C ARG A 317 8.00 -26.03 1.57
N ARG A 318 7.28 -27.09 1.27
CA ARG A 318 7.58 -28.39 1.86
C ARG A 318 9.02 -28.78 1.57
N VAL A 319 9.64 -29.47 2.50
CA VAL A 319 10.89 -30.21 2.20
C VAL A 319 10.47 -31.38 1.32
N ASP A 320 11.02 -31.48 0.12
CA ASP A 320 10.78 -32.63 -0.74
C ASP A 320 11.25 -33.88 -0.02
N ALA A 321 10.39 -34.93 0.00
CA ALA A 321 10.68 -36.21 0.60
C ALA A 321 11.64 -37.01 -0.26
#